data_f573a69fcdba998e4333005901e35f14
#
_entry.id   f573a69fcdba998e4333005901e35f14
#
_cell.length_a   1.000
_cell.length_b   1.000
_cell.length_c   1.000
_cell.angle_alpha   90.00
_cell.angle_beta   90.00
_cell.angle_gamma   90.00
#
_symmetry.space_group_name_H-M   'P 1'
#
loop_
_entity.id
_entity.type
_entity.pdbx_description
1 polymer ?
#
loop_
_entity_poly.entity_id
_entity_poly.type
_entity_poly.pdbx_seq_one_letter_code
_entity_poly.pdbx_strand_id
1 'polypeptide(L)'
;MFGFRERWLGVLAAVGLAAGCAGLFRSAPPPPPPTSSQVLLPTSSQVQVRLPTYSNVLTLGSGAEWRFLPLVVDLNRDGHLDLVATARLVKQALHIWLSDGKGAFTPIKPTWTDIGYAGLATGDINGDGFPDIVAASHFGRVQTLLSDGKGGFTEKILRREDGYVAAQLADLDGDGHLDLILVGYEKTGLEIYLGDGTGNWKPHARLPAPLPGETMPGRALVIGDLNHDGHLDLVVAFQRWGVYIYYGDGRGGFTGGPVDFYSPTREFQSLALGDVNNDGHPDIVINGTFAGRDQPNGPDVYLGDGRGGWKASSTGLKALKFTSPGVALGDLDGDGNLDIVAGGNITGNIRDGYGLFWFRGDGKGGWRLVEESGLPTRGLSVVHSIALADLEGDGRLQIIALSGSRGGSITVWKR
;
A
#
# COMPACT_ATOMS: atom_id res chain seq x y z
N MET A 1 -26.47 -18.86 -19.47
CA MET A 1 -25.42 -19.75 -19.98
C MET A 1 -24.45 -18.90 -20.79
N PHE A 2 -23.21 -18.89 -20.49
CA PHE A 2 -22.08 -18.00 -20.82
C PHE A 2 -21.93 -16.90 -19.77
N GLY A 3 -21.05 -16.91 -18.97
CA GLY A 3 -19.63 -17.13 -18.73
C GLY A 3 -19.00 -15.76 -18.48
N PHE A 4 -19.21 -15.15 -17.26
CA PHE A 4 -18.44 -13.98 -16.80
C PHE A 4 -17.30 -14.50 -15.90
N ARG A 5 -16.16 -14.79 -16.51
CA ARG A 5 -14.84 -14.85 -15.86
C ARG A 5 -13.91 -14.06 -16.76
N GLU A 6 -13.34 -13.04 -16.23
CA GLU A 6 -12.25 -12.17 -16.71
C GLU A 6 -12.62 -10.69 -16.72
N ARG A 7 -12.46 -10.05 -15.57
CA ARG A 7 -12.20 -8.60 -15.46
C ARG A 7 -11.81 -8.20 -14.02
N TRP A 8 -10.72 -8.79 -13.53
CA TRP A 8 -10.11 -8.38 -12.25
C TRP A 8 -8.66 -7.93 -12.43
N LEU A 9 -8.38 -7.17 -13.50
CA LEU A 9 -7.07 -6.57 -13.75
C LEU A 9 -7.23 -5.07 -13.86
N GLY A 10 -7.21 -4.36 -12.74
CA GLY A 10 -7.23 -2.91 -12.83
C GLY A 10 -7.07 -2.09 -11.56
N VAL A 11 -7.11 -2.63 -10.37
CA VAL A 11 -7.11 -1.79 -9.15
C VAL A 11 -6.21 -2.34 -8.05
N LEU A 12 -5.01 -2.78 -8.35
CA LEU A 12 -4.05 -3.20 -7.32
C LEU A 12 -2.67 -2.55 -7.52
N ALA A 13 -2.66 -1.23 -7.57
CA ALA A 13 -1.42 -0.48 -7.46
C ALA A 13 -1.18 -0.07 -6.02
N ALA A 14 -0.99 -1.02 -5.13
CA ALA A 14 -0.32 -0.86 -3.82
C ALA A 14 -0.26 -2.17 -3.02
N VAL A 15 -0.81 -3.29 -3.54
CA VAL A 15 -0.64 -4.59 -2.89
C VAL A 15 -0.19 -5.56 -3.96
N GLY A 16 1.05 -6.01 -3.88
CA GLY A 16 1.59 -7.03 -4.77
C GLY A 16 0.85 -8.35 -4.57
N LEU A 17 -0.18 -8.60 -5.35
CA LEU A 17 -0.78 -9.92 -5.47
C LEU A 17 -0.14 -10.61 -6.67
N ALA A 18 0.84 -11.44 -6.39
CA ALA A 18 1.31 -12.43 -7.35
C ALA A 18 0.19 -13.46 -7.56
N ALA A 19 -0.55 -13.34 -8.67
CA ALA A 19 -1.50 -14.36 -9.10
C ALA A 19 -0.73 -15.59 -9.62
N GLY A 20 -0.58 -16.60 -8.78
CA GLY A 20 -0.10 -17.90 -9.19
C GLY A 20 -1.09 -18.60 -10.12
N CYS A 21 -0.69 -18.90 -11.34
CA CYS A 21 -1.44 -19.74 -12.28
C CYS A 21 -1.60 -21.16 -11.73
N ALA A 22 -2.80 -21.53 -11.27
CA ALA A 22 -3.13 -22.91 -10.96
C ALA A 22 -3.51 -23.67 -12.24
N GLY A 23 -2.57 -24.42 -12.79
CA GLY A 23 -2.82 -25.39 -13.85
C GLY A 23 -3.61 -26.58 -13.34
N LEU A 24 -4.74 -26.88 -13.98
CA LEU A 24 -5.54 -28.08 -13.76
C LEU A 24 -4.79 -29.33 -14.23
N PHE A 25 -4.24 -30.10 -13.30
CA PHE A 25 -3.86 -31.50 -13.55
C PHE A 25 -4.83 -32.45 -12.85
N ARG A 26 -5.48 -33.29 -13.64
CA ARG A 26 -6.24 -34.44 -13.13
C ARG A 26 -5.28 -35.44 -12.46
N SER A 27 -5.52 -35.74 -11.21
CA SER A 27 -4.78 -36.72 -10.44
C SER A 27 -5.17 -38.15 -10.85
N ALA A 28 -4.17 -38.97 -11.14
CA ALA A 28 -4.29 -40.44 -11.20
C ALA A 28 -4.38 -41.00 -9.76
N PRO A 29 -5.02 -42.17 -9.56
CA PRO A 29 -5.10 -42.78 -8.24
C PRO A 29 -3.74 -43.25 -7.70
N PRO A 30 -3.55 -43.19 -6.37
CA PRO A 30 -2.26 -43.54 -5.76
C PRO A 30 -1.98 -45.05 -5.81
N PRO A 31 -0.71 -45.46 -5.93
CA PRO A 31 -0.30 -46.85 -5.80
C PRO A 31 -0.36 -47.31 -4.33
N PRO A 32 -0.45 -48.65 -4.09
CA PRO A 32 -0.53 -49.22 -2.75
C PRO A 32 0.77 -49.02 -1.95
N PRO A 33 0.71 -48.98 -0.61
CA PRO A 33 1.88 -48.71 0.22
C PRO A 33 2.87 -49.87 0.22
N PRO A 34 4.18 -49.59 0.22
CA PRO A 34 5.20 -50.64 0.38
C PRO A 34 5.33 -51.04 1.85
N THR A 35 5.57 -52.32 2.03
CA THR A 35 5.86 -53.01 3.30
C THR A 35 7.09 -52.46 4.01
N SER A 36 7.01 -52.39 5.31
CA SER A 36 7.99 -51.89 6.27
C SER A 36 9.41 -52.43 6.08
N SER A 37 10.35 -51.55 5.75
CA SER A 37 11.77 -51.73 6.05
C SER A 37 12.21 -50.50 6.87
N GLN A 38 12.75 -50.74 8.05
CA GLN A 38 13.29 -49.69 8.90
C GLN A 38 14.44 -48.96 8.17
N VAL A 39 14.16 -47.75 7.69
CA VAL A 39 15.21 -46.84 7.22
C VAL A 39 15.60 -45.98 8.40
N LEU A 40 16.84 -46.14 8.86
CA LEU A 40 17.49 -45.19 9.77
C LEU A 40 17.44 -43.78 9.13
N LEU A 41 16.64 -42.88 9.71
CA LEU A 41 16.62 -41.48 9.31
C LEU A 41 18.00 -40.88 9.62
N PRO A 42 18.64 -40.20 8.66
CA PRO A 42 19.81 -39.40 8.97
C PRO A 42 19.38 -38.27 9.91
N THR A 43 20.16 -38.05 10.97
CA THR A 43 20.03 -36.92 11.88
C THR A 43 19.88 -35.65 11.08
N SER A 44 18.82 -34.91 11.35
CA SER A 44 18.45 -33.67 10.70
C SER A 44 19.61 -32.65 10.72
N SER A 45 20.37 -32.60 9.65
CA SER A 45 21.09 -31.37 9.32
C SER A 45 19.99 -30.34 8.99
N GLN A 46 19.74 -29.43 9.90
CA GLN A 46 18.90 -28.28 9.61
C GLN A 46 19.56 -27.57 8.42
N VAL A 47 18.92 -27.66 7.25
CA VAL A 47 19.25 -26.80 6.13
C VAL A 47 18.87 -25.40 6.62
N GLN A 48 19.87 -24.62 7.00
CA GLN A 48 19.65 -23.21 7.25
C GLN A 48 19.29 -22.58 5.93
N VAL A 49 17.99 -22.36 5.70
CA VAL A 49 17.52 -21.53 4.58
C VAL A 49 18.09 -20.15 4.83
N ARG A 50 19.12 -19.77 4.08
CA ARG A 50 19.71 -18.44 4.14
C ARG A 50 18.67 -17.48 3.53
N LEU A 51 18.09 -16.61 4.35
CA LEU A 51 17.17 -15.57 3.88
C LEU A 51 17.90 -14.62 2.91
N PRO A 52 17.18 -14.04 1.94
CA PRO A 52 17.77 -13.06 1.04
C PRO A 52 18.21 -11.80 1.81
N THR A 53 19.25 -11.16 1.31
CA THR A 53 19.79 -9.92 1.88
C THR A 53 19.57 -8.76 0.92
N TYR A 54 19.05 -7.66 1.41
CA TYR A 54 18.80 -6.45 0.62
C TYR A 54 19.99 -5.51 0.63
N SER A 55 20.20 -4.79 -0.49
CA SER A 55 21.15 -3.70 -0.62
C SER A 55 20.50 -2.49 -1.30
N ASN A 56 20.92 -1.27 -0.95
CA ASN A 56 20.48 -0.07 -1.66
C ASN A 56 21.12 -0.05 -3.05
N VAL A 57 20.30 0.11 -4.06
CA VAL A 57 20.74 0.13 -5.47
C VAL A 57 20.45 1.45 -6.16
N LEU A 58 19.50 2.24 -5.63
CA LEU A 58 19.09 3.49 -6.25
C LEU A 58 18.61 4.48 -5.19
N THR A 59 18.94 5.77 -5.42
CA THR A 59 18.40 6.89 -4.65
C THR A 59 17.90 7.94 -5.62
N LEU A 60 16.61 8.27 -5.54
CA LEU A 60 15.95 9.30 -6.33
C LEU A 60 15.52 10.46 -5.43
N GLY A 61 15.32 11.63 -6.03
CA GLY A 61 14.64 12.75 -5.40
C GLY A 61 15.26 13.23 -4.10
N SER A 62 16.60 13.20 -3.97
CA SER A 62 17.28 13.62 -2.74
C SER A 62 17.04 15.10 -2.41
N GLY A 63 16.95 15.41 -1.09
CA GLY A 63 16.80 16.78 -0.60
C GLY A 63 15.35 17.24 -0.41
N ALA A 64 14.36 16.43 -0.73
CA ALA A 64 12.95 16.71 -0.57
C ALA A 64 12.33 15.92 0.59
N GLU A 65 11.08 16.22 0.92
CA GLU A 65 10.28 15.49 1.90
C GLU A 65 9.22 14.67 1.16
N TRP A 66 9.37 13.33 1.16
CA TRP A 66 8.48 12.39 0.48
C TRP A 66 7.57 11.73 1.51
N ARG A 67 6.27 11.94 1.43
CA ARG A 67 5.33 11.52 2.48
C ARG A 67 4.30 10.52 2.06
N PHE A 68 3.74 10.68 0.86
CA PHE A 68 2.62 9.84 0.42
C PHE A 68 3.10 8.60 -0.29
N LEU A 69 2.24 7.58 -0.34
CA LEU A 69 2.54 6.34 -1.04
C LEU A 69 2.86 6.64 -2.51
N PRO A 70 3.97 6.15 -3.04
CA PRO A 70 4.28 6.31 -4.45
C PRO A 70 3.38 5.38 -5.27
N LEU A 71 3.12 5.75 -6.54
CA LEU A 71 2.59 4.81 -7.50
C LEU A 71 3.76 4.08 -8.17
N VAL A 72 3.57 2.77 -8.36
CA VAL A 72 4.47 1.92 -9.12
C VAL A 72 3.61 1.25 -10.19
N VAL A 73 3.71 1.70 -11.42
CA VAL A 73 2.80 1.38 -12.51
C VAL A 73 3.50 1.55 -13.85
N ASP A 74 3.21 0.69 -14.81
CA ASP A 74 3.69 0.81 -16.20
C ASP A 74 2.83 1.86 -16.95
N LEU A 75 3.25 3.13 -16.90
CA LEU A 75 2.51 4.27 -17.44
C LEU A 75 2.49 4.32 -18.97
N ASN A 76 3.52 3.77 -19.61
CA ASN A 76 3.70 3.84 -21.05
C ASN A 76 3.48 2.51 -21.77
N ARG A 77 3.15 1.45 -20.98
CA ARG A 77 2.93 0.08 -21.45
C ARG A 77 4.11 -0.52 -22.21
N ASP A 78 5.33 -0.22 -21.75
CA ASP A 78 6.54 -0.82 -22.26
C ASP A 78 6.94 -2.12 -21.54
N GLY A 79 6.15 -2.53 -20.55
CA GLY A 79 6.36 -3.73 -19.74
C GLY A 79 7.22 -3.49 -18.50
N HIS A 80 7.61 -2.25 -18.22
CA HIS A 80 8.43 -1.89 -17.07
C HIS A 80 7.65 -0.99 -16.11
N LEU A 81 7.80 -1.23 -14.81
CA LEU A 81 7.10 -0.44 -13.80
C LEU A 81 7.82 0.90 -13.59
N ASP A 82 7.07 1.98 -13.78
CA ASP A 82 7.49 3.35 -13.57
C ASP A 82 7.20 3.82 -12.14
N LEU A 83 7.76 4.95 -11.74
CA LEU A 83 7.60 5.50 -10.41
C LEU A 83 6.98 6.90 -10.48
N VAL A 84 5.91 7.12 -9.69
CA VAL A 84 5.29 8.42 -9.49
C VAL A 84 5.28 8.75 -8.01
N ALA A 85 5.76 9.93 -7.63
CA ALA A 85 5.75 10.35 -6.23
C ALA A 85 5.55 11.86 -6.09
N THR A 86 5.06 12.29 -4.92
CA THR A 86 4.92 13.69 -4.59
C THR A 86 5.85 14.11 -3.46
N ALA A 87 6.52 15.23 -3.66
CA ALA A 87 7.43 15.83 -2.72
C ALA A 87 6.85 17.09 -2.08
N ARG A 88 7.16 17.29 -0.81
CA ARG A 88 6.85 18.52 -0.09
C ARG A 88 8.08 19.44 -0.05
N LEU A 89 7.84 20.75 0.10
CA LEU A 89 8.89 21.77 0.25
C LEU A 89 9.77 21.95 -0.99
N VAL A 90 9.26 21.60 -2.16
CA VAL A 90 9.90 21.80 -3.46
C VAL A 90 9.00 22.60 -4.40
N LYS A 91 9.57 23.20 -5.43
CA LYS A 91 8.83 24.03 -6.39
C LYS A 91 7.88 23.22 -7.27
N GLN A 92 8.30 22.00 -7.66
CA GLN A 92 7.50 21.05 -8.42
C GLN A 92 7.27 19.83 -7.55
N ALA A 93 6.02 19.59 -7.13
CA ALA A 93 5.72 18.53 -6.18
C ALA A 93 5.59 17.15 -6.82
N LEU A 94 4.89 17.02 -7.94
CA LEU A 94 4.68 15.75 -8.62
C LEU A 94 5.86 15.41 -9.52
N HIS A 95 6.43 14.24 -9.32
CA HIS A 95 7.54 13.69 -10.09
C HIS A 95 7.15 12.35 -10.68
N ILE A 96 7.54 12.14 -11.93
CA ILE A 96 7.36 10.89 -12.68
C ILE A 96 8.71 10.47 -13.23
N TRP A 97 9.08 9.21 -13.05
CA TRP A 97 10.28 8.60 -13.62
C TRP A 97 9.89 7.36 -14.41
N LEU A 98 10.25 7.32 -15.69
CA LEU A 98 10.11 6.13 -16.52
C LEU A 98 11.29 5.19 -16.29
N SER A 99 10.99 3.92 -16.11
CA SER A 99 11.98 2.85 -15.94
C SER A 99 12.40 2.26 -17.28
N ASP A 100 13.63 1.77 -17.36
CA ASP A 100 14.11 0.97 -18.49
C ASP A 100 14.09 -0.54 -18.20
N GLY A 101 13.51 -0.95 -17.07
CA GLY A 101 13.48 -2.35 -16.60
C GLY A 101 14.85 -2.91 -16.22
N LYS A 102 15.92 -2.10 -16.26
CA LYS A 102 17.30 -2.50 -15.93
C LYS A 102 17.88 -1.74 -14.75
N GLY A 103 17.01 -0.98 -14.07
CA GLY A 103 17.37 -0.21 -12.88
C GLY A 103 17.67 1.26 -13.13
N ALA A 104 17.58 1.77 -14.36
CA ALA A 104 17.66 3.20 -14.63
C ALA A 104 16.26 3.81 -14.68
N PHE A 105 16.13 5.02 -14.09
CA PHE A 105 14.90 5.79 -14.02
C PHE A 105 15.12 7.18 -14.63
N THR A 106 14.38 7.49 -15.68
CA THR A 106 14.47 8.77 -16.42
C THR A 106 13.32 9.68 -16.02
N PRO A 107 13.59 10.88 -15.45
CA PRO A 107 12.53 11.79 -15.06
C PRO A 107 11.82 12.39 -16.27
N ILE A 108 10.49 12.44 -16.23
CA ILE A 108 9.67 13.18 -17.18
C ILE A 108 9.72 14.67 -16.83
N LYS A 109 9.90 15.51 -17.82
CA LYS A 109 9.81 16.96 -17.63
C LYS A 109 8.36 17.37 -17.44
N PRO A 110 7.99 18.04 -16.33
CA PRO A 110 6.62 18.44 -16.07
C PRO A 110 6.04 19.34 -17.13
N THR A 111 4.87 18.99 -17.65
CA THR A 111 4.03 19.81 -18.55
C THR A 111 2.73 20.21 -17.90
N TRP A 112 2.49 19.72 -16.68
CA TRP A 112 1.27 19.94 -15.86
C TRP A 112 1.47 21.05 -14.84
N THR A 113 0.33 21.58 -14.35
CA THR A 113 0.29 22.59 -13.30
C THR A 113 0.77 21.98 -11.97
N ASP A 114 1.65 22.66 -11.25
CA ASP A 114 2.00 22.26 -9.89
C ASP A 114 0.86 22.59 -8.92
N ILE A 115 0.32 21.57 -8.27
CA ILE A 115 -0.75 21.72 -7.27
C ILE A 115 -0.27 21.49 -5.84
N GLY A 116 1.03 21.34 -5.65
CA GLY A 116 1.64 20.98 -4.38
C GLY A 116 1.64 19.47 -4.13
N TYR A 117 2.08 19.06 -2.95
CA TYR A 117 2.12 17.64 -2.61
C TYR A 117 0.72 17.06 -2.40
N ALA A 118 0.55 15.81 -2.79
CA ALA A 118 -0.75 15.18 -2.95
C ALA A 118 -0.69 13.68 -2.66
N GLY A 119 -1.82 13.11 -2.21
CA GLY A 119 -2.08 11.68 -2.32
C GLY A 119 -2.33 11.30 -3.77
N LEU A 120 -1.88 10.15 -4.20
CA LEU A 120 -1.91 9.68 -5.59
C LEU A 120 -2.80 8.47 -5.75
N ALA A 121 -3.43 8.37 -6.93
CA ALA A 121 -4.10 7.15 -7.42
C ALA A 121 -3.83 6.99 -8.92
N THR A 122 -3.93 5.77 -9.44
CA THR A 122 -3.72 5.47 -10.86
C THR A 122 -4.73 4.44 -11.35
N GLY A 123 -5.09 4.52 -12.61
CA GLY A 123 -5.96 3.61 -13.34
C GLY A 123 -6.29 4.18 -14.71
N ASP A 124 -6.82 3.35 -15.59
CA ASP A 124 -7.33 3.78 -16.90
C ASP A 124 -8.69 4.48 -16.71
N ILE A 125 -8.66 5.80 -16.56
CA ILE A 125 -9.84 6.62 -16.21
C ILE A 125 -10.71 6.90 -17.44
N ASN A 126 -10.09 6.93 -18.62
CA ASN A 126 -10.76 7.32 -19.84
C ASN A 126 -11.00 6.15 -20.82
N GLY A 127 -10.59 4.93 -20.45
CA GLY A 127 -10.78 3.72 -21.24
C GLY A 127 -9.90 3.65 -22.49
N ASP A 128 -8.80 4.44 -22.56
CA ASP A 128 -7.89 4.44 -23.72
C ASP A 128 -6.79 3.37 -23.61
N GLY A 129 -6.74 2.71 -22.47
CA GLY A 129 -5.85 1.62 -22.20
C GLY A 129 -4.56 2.01 -21.51
N PHE A 130 -4.24 3.28 -21.32
CA PHE A 130 -3.07 3.72 -20.56
C PHE A 130 -3.45 4.10 -19.12
N PRO A 131 -2.60 3.80 -18.12
CA PRO A 131 -2.85 4.26 -16.77
C PRO A 131 -2.73 5.79 -16.68
N ASP A 132 -3.73 6.41 -16.06
CA ASP A 132 -3.80 7.83 -15.76
C ASP A 132 -3.40 8.07 -14.29
N ILE A 133 -3.24 9.32 -13.91
CA ILE A 133 -2.86 9.71 -12.54
C ILE A 133 -3.88 10.69 -11.98
N VAL A 134 -4.35 10.42 -10.76
CA VAL A 134 -5.04 11.40 -9.93
C VAL A 134 -4.11 11.86 -8.83
N ALA A 135 -3.97 13.17 -8.68
CA ALA A 135 -3.24 13.80 -7.58
C ALA A 135 -4.19 14.67 -6.75
N ALA A 136 -4.48 14.22 -5.53
CA ALA A 136 -5.39 14.90 -4.59
C ALA A 136 -4.59 15.76 -3.63
N SER A 137 -4.55 17.06 -3.90
CA SER A 137 -3.68 18.02 -3.24
C SER A 137 -4.13 18.36 -1.83
N HIS A 138 -3.17 18.53 -0.96
CA HIS A 138 -3.36 19.10 0.38
C HIS A 138 -3.89 20.55 0.38
N PHE A 139 -3.93 21.21 -0.77
CA PHE A 139 -4.35 22.59 -0.97
C PHE A 139 -5.68 22.74 -1.71
N GLY A 140 -6.56 21.73 -1.64
CA GLY A 140 -7.93 21.82 -2.18
C GLY A 140 -8.02 21.72 -3.71
N ARG A 141 -7.14 20.97 -4.35
CA ARG A 141 -7.22 20.68 -5.78
C ARG A 141 -7.10 19.20 -6.02
N VAL A 142 -7.87 18.70 -6.97
CA VAL A 142 -7.72 17.34 -7.50
C VAL A 142 -7.35 17.49 -8.96
N GLN A 143 -6.19 16.97 -9.32
CA GLN A 143 -5.66 16.99 -10.67
C GLN A 143 -5.77 15.59 -11.25
N THR A 144 -6.43 15.46 -12.40
CA THR A 144 -6.43 14.25 -13.22
C THR A 144 -5.50 14.50 -14.41
N LEU A 145 -4.51 13.65 -14.58
CA LEU A 145 -3.57 13.64 -15.68
C LEU A 145 -3.87 12.41 -16.54
N LEU A 146 -4.55 12.63 -17.67
CA LEU A 146 -4.84 11.59 -18.66
C LEU A 146 -3.60 11.37 -19.54
N SER A 147 -3.03 10.17 -19.46
CA SER A 147 -1.79 9.78 -20.15
C SER A 147 -2.04 9.55 -21.65
N ASP A 148 -1.06 9.89 -22.49
CA ASP A 148 -1.04 9.52 -23.90
C ASP A 148 -0.19 8.27 -24.19
N GLY A 149 0.29 7.61 -23.13
CA GLY A 149 1.19 6.46 -23.21
C GLY A 149 2.60 6.78 -23.74
N LYS A 150 2.94 8.06 -23.94
CA LYS A 150 4.24 8.52 -24.50
C LYS A 150 4.93 9.52 -23.58
N GLY A 151 4.41 9.69 -22.36
CA GLY A 151 4.91 10.66 -21.38
C GLY A 151 4.27 12.04 -21.48
N GLY A 152 3.28 12.23 -22.35
CA GLY A 152 2.43 13.41 -22.39
C GLY A 152 1.16 13.20 -21.55
N PHE A 153 0.60 14.31 -21.06
CA PHE A 153 -0.60 14.28 -20.22
C PHE A 153 -1.56 15.40 -20.58
N THR A 154 -2.85 15.05 -20.65
CA THR A 154 -3.94 16.02 -20.70
C THR A 154 -4.45 16.25 -19.28
N GLU A 155 -4.47 17.51 -18.84
CA GLU A 155 -4.79 17.89 -17.47
C GLU A 155 -6.23 18.32 -17.31
N LYS A 156 -6.90 17.82 -16.25
CA LYS A 156 -8.17 18.34 -15.74
C LYS A 156 -8.01 18.67 -14.26
N ILE A 157 -8.55 19.81 -13.81
CA ILE A 157 -8.47 20.26 -12.41
C ILE A 157 -9.85 20.45 -11.83
N LEU A 158 -10.17 19.71 -10.78
CA LEU A 158 -11.30 19.94 -9.90
C LEU A 158 -10.84 20.77 -8.69
N ARG A 159 -11.43 21.95 -8.49
CA ARG A 159 -11.16 22.81 -7.33
C ARG A 159 -12.10 22.47 -6.21
N ARG A 160 -11.53 22.36 -4.99
CA ARG A 160 -12.27 22.10 -3.75
C ARG A 160 -11.84 23.10 -2.68
N GLU A 161 -12.63 23.22 -1.63
CA GLU A 161 -12.33 24.11 -0.51
C GLU A 161 -11.36 23.49 0.50
N ASP A 162 -11.45 22.16 0.68
CA ASP A 162 -10.64 21.40 1.63
C ASP A 162 -9.47 20.69 0.93
N GLY A 163 -8.42 20.38 1.70
CA GLY A 163 -7.29 19.59 1.23
C GLY A 163 -7.50 18.09 1.42
N TYR A 164 -6.71 17.29 0.70
CA TYR A 164 -6.77 15.84 0.72
C TYR A 164 -5.39 15.24 1.01
N VAL A 165 -5.39 14.02 1.54
CA VAL A 165 -4.18 13.27 1.91
C VAL A 165 -4.05 11.92 1.20
N ALA A 166 -5.15 11.37 0.74
CA ALA A 166 -5.16 10.13 -0.03
C ALA A 166 -6.25 10.18 -1.10
N ALA A 167 -5.99 9.47 -2.18
CA ALA A 167 -6.94 9.20 -3.24
C ALA A 167 -6.88 7.72 -3.59
N GLN A 168 -8.00 7.16 -4.03
CA GLN A 168 -8.10 5.82 -4.61
C GLN A 168 -9.08 5.83 -5.78
N LEU A 169 -8.90 4.91 -6.70
CA LEU A 169 -9.76 4.68 -7.85
C LEU A 169 -10.29 3.25 -7.80
N ALA A 170 -11.59 3.11 -7.97
CA ALA A 170 -12.27 1.81 -8.06
C ALA A 170 -13.64 1.99 -8.74
N ASP A 171 -14.14 0.97 -9.40
CA ASP A 171 -15.53 0.90 -9.85
C ASP A 171 -16.42 0.51 -8.66
N LEU A 172 -17.10 1.51 -8.06
CA LEU A 172 -17.86 1.35 -6.83
C LEU A 172 -19.34 1.04 -7.07
N ASP A 173 -19.86 1.34 -8.26
CA ASP A 173 -21.28 1.16 -8.61
C ASP A 173 -21.50 0.11 -9.70
N GLY A 174 -20.43 -0.48 -10.23
CA GLY A 174 -20.49 -1.58 -11.20
C GLY A 174 -20.80 -1.13 -12.61
N ASP A 175 -20.62 0.16 -12.94
CA ASP A 175 -20.89 0.71 -14.27
C ASP A 175 -19.73 0.51 -15.27
N GLY A 176 -18.58 0.04 -14.79
CA GLY A 176 -17.37 -0.23 -15.56
C GLY A 176 -16.43 0.95 -15.70
N HIS A 177 -16.74 2.08 -15.07
CA HIS A 177 -15.85 3.24 -14.97
C HIS A 177 -15.20 3.33 -13.59
N LEU A 178 -14.01 3.91 -13.54
CA LEU A 178 -13.35 4.11 -12.25
C LEU A 178 -13.95 5.34 -11.55
N ASP A 179 -14.31 5.16 -10.29
CA ASP A 179 -14.77 6.20 -9.39
C ASP A 179 -13.60 6.69 -8.52
N LEU A 180 -13.75 7.89 -7.97
CA LEU A 180 -12.72 8.53 -7.18
C LEU A 180 -13.15 8.67 -5.72
N ILE A 181 -12.32 8.13 -4.82
CA ILE A 181 -12.47 8.28 -3.37
C ILE A 181 -11.35 9.19 -2.88
N LEU A 182 -11.73 10.25 -2.18
CA LEU A 182 -10.82 11.23 -1.59
C LEU A 182 -10.90 11.20 -0.07
N VAL A 183 -9.76 11.20 0.60
CA VAL A 183 -9.66 11.30 2.06
C VAL A 183 -9.26 12.73 2.44
N GLY A 184 -10.14 13.41 3.16
CA GLY A 184 -9.94 14.79 3.59
C GLY A 184 -8.85 14.94 4.65
N TYR A 185 -8.15 16.07 4.60
CA TYR A 185 -7.07 16.38 5.55
C TYR A 185 -7.61 16.85 6.90
N GLU A 186 -8.65 17.68 6.92
CA GLU A 186 -9.10 18.31 8.17
C GLU A 186 -10.54 17.98 8.56
N LYS A 187 -11.52 18.38 7.78
CA LYS A 187 -12.93 18.36 8.17
C LYS A 187 -13.83 17.52 7.27
N THR A 188 -13.30 17.13 6.12
CA THR A 188 -14.11 16.65 5.01
C THR A 188 -14.60 15.21 5.21
N GLY A 189 -13.85 14.37 5.94
CA GLY A 189 -14.10 12.92 5.95
C GLY A 189 -13.70 12.31 4.61
N LEU A 190 -14.58 11.51 4.01
CA LEU A 190 -14.38 10.97 2.67
C LEU A 190 -15.35 11.62 1.69
N GLU A 191 -14.86 11.91 0.50
CA GLU A 191 -15.69 12.31 -0.65
C GLU A 191 -15.61 11.26 -1.74
N ILE A 192 -16.75 10.89 -2.30
CA ILE A 192 -16.88 9.91 -3.35
C ILE A 192 -17.46 10.60 -4.58
N TYR A 193 -16.83 10.38 -5.71
CA TYR A 193 -17.21 10.92 -7.00
C TYR A 193 -17.34 9.76 -7.98
N LEU A 194 -18.44 9.70 -8.71
CA LEU A 194 -18.59 8.77 -9.81
C LEU A 194 -17.88 9.29 -11.05
N GLY A 195 -17.17 8.40 -11.73
CA GLY A 195 -16.51 8.65 -12.99
C GLY A 195 -17.47 8.52 -14.17
N ASP A 196 -17.18 9.20 -15.25
CA ASP A 196 -17.95 9.10 -16.51
C ASP A 196 -17.19 8.38 -17.62
N GLY A 197 -16.07 7.74 -17.27
CA GLY A 197 -15.18 7.08 -18.24
C GLY A 197 -14.46 8.04 -19.19
N THR A 198 -14.46 9.35 -18.92
CA THR A 198 -13.76 10.36 -19.75
C THR A 198 -12.81 11.24 -18.94
N GLY A 199 -12.64 10.93 -17.66
CA GLY A 199 -11.83 11.71 -16.72
C GLY A 199 -12.55 12.89 -16.09
N ASN A 200 -13.90 12.93 -16.11
CA ASN A 200 -14.70 13.86 -15.33
C ASN A 200 -15.29 13.16 -14.11
N TRP A 201 -15.50 13.94 -13.05
CA TRP A 201 -15.94 13.48 -11.75
C TRP A 201 -17.25 14.13 -11.33
N LYS A 202 -18.26 13.33 -11.02
CA LYS A 202 -19.55 13.79 -10.52
C LYS A 202 -19.63 13.53 -9.02
N PRO A 203 -19.86 14.54 -8.16
CA PRO A 203 -20.06 14.29 -6.73
C PRO A 203 -21.19 13.31 -6.49
N HIS A 204 -20.95 12.30 -5.68
CA HIS A 204 -21.92 11.24 -5.37
C HIS A 204 -22.26 11.18 -3.90
N ALA A 205 -21.29 10.89 -3.02
CA ALA A 205 -21.51 10.74 -1.61
C ALA A 205 -20.42 11.43 -0.78
N ARG A 206 -20.78 11.74 0.46
CA ARG A 206 -19.84 12.22 1.47
C ARG A 206 -20.05 11.40 2.73
N LEU A 207 -19.01 10.71 3.16
CA LEU A 207 -18.99 10.06 4.45
C LEU A 207 -18.36 11.03 5.44
N PRO A 208 -19.12 11.56 6.41
CA PRO A 208 -18.64 12.62 7.28
C PRO A 208 -17.49 12.12 8.14
N ALA A 209 -16.64 13.05 8.58
CA ALA A 209 -15.70 12.75 9.66
C ALA A 209 -16.47 12.23 10.88
N PRO A 210 -15.95 11.23 11.58
CA PRO A 210 -16.68 10.51 12.63
C PRO A 210 -17.24 11.37 13.77
N LEU A 211 -16.61 12.52 14.04
CA LEU A 211 -17.08 13.47 15.05
C LEU A 211 -17.33 14.85 14.42
N PRO A 212 -18.59 15.26 14.27
CA PRO A 212 -18.93 16.57 13.72
C PRO A 212 -18.29 17.71 14.53
N GLY A 213 -17.61 18.62 13.84
CA GLY A 213 -16.98 19.80 14.47
C GLY A 213 -15.54 19.58 14.95
N GLU A 214 -15.05 18.36 14.97
CA GLU A 214 -13.65 18.05 15.28
C GLU A 214 -12.80 17.98 14.01
N THR A 215 -11.53 18.35 14.14
CA THR A 215 -10.54 18.13 13.07
C THR A 215 -10.08 16.69 13.12
N MET A 216 -10.40 15.91 12.09
CA MET A 216 -10.08 14.49 12.00
C MET A 216 -9.24 14.22 10.75
N PRO A 217 -7.93 14.47 10.82
CA PRO A 217 -7.07 14.26 9.67
C PRO A 217 -7.10 12.80 9.24
N GLY A 218 -7.61 12.55 8.03
CA GLY A 218 -7.39 11.29 7.36
C GLY A 218 -5.90 11.08 7.07
N ARG A 219 -5.48 9.82 6.94
CA ARG A 219 -4.06 9.49 6.68
C ARG A 219 -3.87 8.46 5.59
N ALA A 220 -4.62 7.39 5.62
CA ALA A 220 -4.51 6.30 4.67
C ALA A 220 -5.89 5.73 4.35
N LEU A 221 -6.00 5.19 3.15
CA LEU A 221 -7.17 4.49 2.63
C LEU A 221 -6.68 3.25 1.89
N VAL A 222 -7.30 2.10 2.18
CA VAL A 222 -7.19 0.88 1.37
C VAL A 222 -8.58 0.36 1.05
N ILE A 223 -8.70 -0.36 -0.06
CA ILE A 223 -9.97 -0.85 -0.61
C ILE A 223 -9.88 -2.36 -0.80
N GLY A 224 -10.94 -3.07 -0.47
CA GLY A 224 -11.07 -4.51 -0.69
C GLY A 224 -12.43 -5.01 -0.28
N ASP A 225 -12.81 -6.20 -0.72
CA ASP A 225 -14.02 -6.90 -0.27
C ASP A 225 -13.71 -7.62 1.04
N LEU A 226 -14.08 -7.00 2.17
CA LEU A 226 -13.72 -7.48 3.53
C LEU A 226 -14.69 -8.51 4.08
N ASN A 227 -15.90 -8.54 3.54
CA ASN A 227 -17.01 -9.39 4.03
C ASN A 227 -17.44 -10.45 3.01
N HIS A 228 -16.78 -10.50 1.84
CA HIS A 228 -17.05 -11.43 0.74
C HIS A 228 -18.45 -11.33 0.15
N ASP A 229 -19.02 -10.12 0.13
CA ASP A 229 -20.31 -9.87 -0.51
C ASP A 229 -20.20 -9.51 -2.00
N GLY A 230 -18.97 -9.37 -2.50
CA GLY A 230 -18.64 -9.03 -3.88
C GLY A 230 -18.60 -7.53 -4.15
N HIS A 231 -18.73 -6.69 -3.11
CA HIS A 231 -18.62 -5.24 -3.19
C HIS A 231 -17.35 -4.73 -2.53
N LEU A 232 -16.87 -3.58 -2.97
CA LEU A 232 -15.65 -3.00 -2.43
C LEU A 232 -15.95 -2.20 -1.17
N ASP A 233 -15.19 -2.50 -0.12
CA ASP A 233 -15.24 -1.84 1.17
C ASP A 233 -14.04 -0.89 1.33
N LEU A 234 -14.16 0.08 2.23
CA LEU A 234 -13.14 1.08 2.51
C LEU A 234 -12.61 0.92 3.93
N VAL A 235 -11.29 0.85 4.08
CA VAL A 235 -10.61 0.93 5.39
C VAL A 235 -9.85 2.25 5.45
N VAL A 236 -10.18 3.09 6.40
CA VAL A 236 -9.64 4.44 6.54
C VAL A 236 -8.96 4.62 7.88
N ALA A 237 -7.72 5.09 7.87
CA ALA A 237 -7.02 5.51 9.09
C ALA A 237 -7.22 7.00 9.31
N PHE A 238 -7.77 7.37 10.47
CA PHE A 238 -7.81 8.75 10.96
C PHE A 238 -6.77 8.93 12.07
N GLN A 239 -5.94 9.93 11.97
CA GLN A 239 -4.69 10.07 12.72
C GLN A 239 -4.78 9.74 14.22
N ARG A 240 -5.78 10.26 14.92
CA ARG A 240 -5.96 10.08 16.38
C ARG A 240 -7.24 9.34 16.75
N TRP A 241 -8.05 9.01 15.75
CA TRP A 241 -9.41 8.54 15.94
C TRP A 241 -9.58 7.05 15.62
N GLY A 242 -8.51 6.41 15.16
CA GLY A 242 -8.52 4.99 14.87
C GLY A 242 -8.74 4.66 13.41
N VAL A 243 -9.19 3.44 13.20
CA VAL A 243 -9.53 2.90 11.89
C VAL A 243 -11.05 2.79 11.76
N TYR A 244 -11.54 3.14 10.60
CA TYR A 244 -12.95 3.06 10.23
C TYR A 244 -13.10 2.14 9.05
N ILE A 245 -14.12 1.29 9.09
CA ILE A 245 -14.48 0.42 7.99
C ILE A 245 -15.86 0.83 7.50
N TYR A 246 -15.97 1.00 6.20
CA TYR A 246 -17.22 1.30 5.52
C TYR A 246 -17.49 0.21 4.49
N TYR A 247 -18.55 -0.54 4.67
CA TYR A 247 -18.99 -1.60 3.79
C TYR A 247 -19.79 -1.03 2.63
N GLY A 248 -19.38 -1.37 1.41
CA GLY A 248 -20.02 -0.91 0.17
C GLY A 248 -21.28 -1.71 -0.15
N ASP A 249 -22.19 -1.09 -0.89
CA ASP A 249 -23.43 -1.71 -1.37
C ASP A 249 -23.41 -2.03 -2.88
N GLY A 250 -22.24 -1.85 -3.52
CA GLY A 250 -22.06 -2.04 -4.96
C GLY A 250 -22.81 -1.01 -5.83
N ARG A 251 -23.24 0.12 -5.25
CA ARG A 251 -23.92 1.24 -5.92
C ARG A 251 -23.33 2.59 -5.53
N GLY A 252 -22.11 2.57 -4.98
CA GLY A 252 -21.44 3.75 -4.46
C GLY A 252 -21.91 4.20 -3.09
N GLY A 253 -22.86 3.48 -2.44
CA GLY A 253 -23.30 3.73 -1.08
C GLY A 253 -22.47 2.93 -0.07
N PHE A 254 -22.32 3.48 1.15
CA PHE A 254 -21.51 2.88 2.19
C PHE A 254 -22.17 2.95 3.56
N THR A 255 -22.01 1.88 4.33
CA THR A 255 -22.44 1.81 5.73
C THR A 255 -21.28 1.35 6.61
N GLY A 256 -21.18 1.84 7.84
CA GLY A 256 -20.11 1.42 8.74
C GLY A 256 -19.70 2.49 9.73
N GLY A 257 -18.50 2.31 10.31
CA GLY A 257 -18.00 3.20 11.35
C GLY A 257 -16.69 2.72 11.96
N PRO A 258 -16.39 3.20 13.19
CA PRO A 258 -15.17 2.85 13.89
C PRO A 258 -15.13 1.36 14.23
N VAL A 259 -13.93 0.79 14.13
CA VAL A 259 -13.62 -0.53 14.67
C VAL A 259 -12.82 -0.40 15.95
N ASP A 260 -12.85 -1.43 16.79
CA ASP A 260 -12.24 -1.46 18.13
C ASP A 260 -10.69 -1.49 18.11
N PHE A 261 -10.08 -0.78 17.16
CA PHE A 261 -8.63 -0.55 17.07
C PHE A 261 -8.22 0.79 17.69
N TYR A 262 -9.17 1.46 18.33
CA TYR A 262 -8.96 2.79 18.89
C TYR A 262 -7.89 2.79 19.98
N SER A 263 -6.94 3.72 19.87
CA SER A 263 -5.97 4.03 20.90
C SER A 263 -5.75 5.55 20.97
N PRO A 264 -6.09 6.20 22.07
CA PRO A 264 -5.96 7.66 22.20
C PRO A 264 -4.49 8.14 22.19
N THR A 265 -3.55 7.23 22.34
CA THR A 265 -2.12 7.53 22.39
C THR A 265 -1.38 7.20 21.09
N ARG A 266 -2.09 6.66 20.09
CA ARG A 266 -1.50 6.21 18.84
C ARG A 266 -2.00 7.04 17.66
N GLU A 267 -1.09 7.43 16.79
CA GLU A 267 -1.41 8.07 15.52
C GLU A 267 -1.33 7.02 14.41
N PHE A 268 -2.47 6.66 13.84
CA PHE A 268 -2.58 5.76 12.69
C PHE A 268 -2.26 6.53 11.41
N GLN A 269 -1.29 6.08 10.62
CA GLN A 269 -0.82 6.84 9.46
C GLN A 269 -0.68 6.04 8.17
N SER A 270 -0.54 4.72 8.25
CA SER A 270 -0.46 3.82 7.10
C SER A 270 -1.28 2.57 7.34
N LEU A 271 -1.80 2.04 6.25
CA LEU A 271 -2.57 0.80 6.17
C LEU A 271 -2.01 -0.08 5.06
N ALA A 272 -2.08 -1.40 5.27
CA ALA A 272 -1.97 -2.38 4.21
C ALA A 272 -3.05 -3.45 4.41
N LEU A 273 -3.50 -4.06 3.32
CA LEU A 273 -4.54 -5.09 3.30
C LEU A 273 -3.97 -6.33 2.63
N GLY A 274 -4.21 -7.52 3.20
CA GLY A 274 -3.81 -8.80 2.62
C GLY A 274 -4.13 -9.96 3.55
N ASP A 275 -4.25 -11.16 3.02
CA ASP A 275 -4.47 -12.39 3.77
C ASP A 275 -3.12 -12.87 4.36
N VAL A 276 -2.83 -12.51 5.61
CA VAL A 276 -1.54 -12.78 6.25
C VAL A 276 -1.51 -14.13 6.97
N ASN A 277 -2.66 -14.77 7.13
CA ASN A 277 -2.77 -16.06 7.79
C ASN A 277 -3.23 -17.19 6.87
N ASN A 278 -3.42 -16.90 5.58
CA ASN A 278 -3.84 -17.83 4.52
C ASN A 278 -5.20 -18.50 4.81
N ASP A 279 -6.14 -17.76 5.45
CA ASP A 279 -7.50 -18.25 5.71
C ASP A 279 -8.51 -17.83 4.64
N GLY A 280 -8.09 -17.05 3.67
CA GLY A 280 -8.90 -16.54 2.56
C GLY A 280 -9.62 -15.24 2.85
N HIS A 281 -9.43 -14.64 4.04
CA HIS A 281 -10.04 -13.37 4.41
C HIS A 281 -8.99 -12.24 4.44
N PRO A 282 -9.34 -11.02 4.01
CA PRO A 282 -8.42 -9.90 4.11
C PRO A 282 -8.15 -9.48 5.56
N ASP A 283 -6.88 -9.28 5.88
CA ASP A 283 -6.39 -8.80 7.17
C ASP A 283 -5.88 -7.37 7.05
N ILE A 284 -5.90 -6.61 8.14
CA ILE A 284 -5.47 -5.22 8.19
C ILE A 284 -4.14 -5.12 8.93
N VAL A 285 -3.14 -4.53 8.26
CA VAL A 285 -1.88 -4.13 8.89
C VAL A 285 -1.84 -2.62 9.03
N ILE A 286 -1.50 -2.15 10.22
CA ILE A 286 -1.51 -0.73 10.56
C ILE A 286 -0.15 -0.33 11.09
N ASN A 287 0.37 0.80 10.63
CA ASN A 287 1.53 1.43 11.24
C ASN A 287 1.28 2.93 11.47
N GLY A 288 2.09 3.52 12.34
CA GLY A 288 1.94 4.92 12.67
C GLY A 288 2.92 5.34 13.75
N THR A 289 2.79 6.57 14.23
CA THR A 289 3.62 7.07 15.33
C THR A 289 2.94 6.84 16.67
N PHE A 290 3.74 6.61 17.69
CA PHE A 290 3.28 6.39 19.06
C PHE A 290 3.70 7.55 19.96
N ALA A 291 2.80 8.07 20.77
CA ALA A 291 3.06 9.20 21.65
C ALA A 291 3.79 8.80 22.98
N GLY A 292 3.88 7.53 23.29
CA GLY A 292 4.51 7.00 24.52
C GLY A 292 5.91 6.44 24.27
N ARG A 293 6.88 6.83 25.11
CA ARG A 293 8.31 6.47 24.93
C ARG A 293 8.71 5.11 25.50
N ASP A 294 7.87 4.47 26.34
CA ASP A 294 8.29 3.37 27.19
C ASP A 294 7.67 2.00 26.86
N GLN A 295 6.96 1.89 25.75
CA GLN A 295 6.32 0.64 25.33
C GLN A 295 7.02 0.06 24.10
N PRO A 296 7.14 -1.26 23.97
CA PRO A 296 7.54 -1.91 22.74
C PRO A 296 6.57 -1.55 21.61
N ASN A 297 7.11 -1.10 20.48
CA ASN A 297 6.35 -0.64 19.34
C ASN A 297 6.60 -1.49 18.11
N GLY A 298 5.71 -1.40 17.15
CA GLY A 298 5.78 -2.08 15.87
C GLY A 298 4.44 -1.96 15.14
N PRO A 299 4.32 -2.51 13.95
CA PRO A 299 3.03 -2.63 13.28
C PRO A 299 2.01 -3.39 14.14
N ASP A 300 0.74 -3.13 13.92
CA ASP A 300 -0.35 -3.96 14.43
C ASP A 300 -1.02 -4.68 13.27
N VAL A 301 -1.42 -5.92 13.54
CA VAL A 301 -2.14 -6.78 12.62
C VAL A 301 -3.46 -7.17 13.25
N TYR A 302 -4.51 -7.09 12.46
CA TYR A 302 -5.86 -7.54 12.81
C TYR A 302 -6.36 -8.50 11.76
N LEU A 303 -6.56 -9.76 12.17
CA LEU A 303 -7.09 -10.81 11.31
C LEU A 303 -8.59 -10.62 11.14
N GLY A 304 -9.05 -10.62 9.88
CA GLY A 304 -10.44 -10.59 9.50
C GLY A 304 -11.07 -11.99 9.55
N ASP A 305 -12.36 -12.07 9.81
CA ASP A 305 -13.13 -13.32 9.76
C ASP A 305 -14.08 -13.39 8.55
N GLY A 306 -13.93 -12.44 7.61
CA GLY A 306 -14.80 -12.31 6.44
C GLY A 306 -16.25 -11.96 6.76
N ARG A 307 -16.57 -11.56 7.99
CA ARG A 307 -17.92 -11.22 8.47
C ARG A 307 -17.96 -9.92 9.28
N GLY A 308 -16.87 -9.15 9.23
CA GLY A 308 -16.71 -7.91 9.96
C GLY A 308 -16.17 -8.06 11.39
N GLY A 309 -15.77 -9.26 11.81
CA GLY A 309 -15.05 -9.51 13.06
C GLY A 309 -13.54 -9.38 12.86
N TRP A 310 -12.84 -8.84 13.87
CA TRP A 310 -11.40 -8.59 13.81
C TRP A 310 -10.70 -9.09 15.06
N LYS A 311 -9.54 -9.75 14.89
CA LYS A 311 -8.76 -10.30 15.99
C LYS A 311 -7.30 -9.83 15.89
N ALA A 312 -6.78 -9.21 16.95
CA ALA A 312 -5.38 -8.78 17.00
C ALA A 312 -4.41 -9.98 16.90
N SER A 313 -3.39 -9.86 16.05
CA SER A 313 -2.34 -10.86 15.81
C SER A 313 -0.97 -10.20 15.61
N SER A 314 -0.52 -9.42 16.60
CA SER A 314 0.72 -8.65 16.52
C SER A 314 1.88 -9.32 17.24
N THR A 315 1.82 -10.64 17.53
CA THR A 315 2.88 -11.38 18.21
C THR A 315 4.14 -11.40 17.36
N GLY A 316 5.27 -10.95 17.96
CA GLY A 316 6.56 -10.84 17.25
C GLY A 316 6.83 -9.49 16.58
N LEU A 317 5.83 -8.60 16.48
CA LEU A 317 5.98 -7.28 15.85
C LEU A 317 6.48 -6.18 16.78
N LYS A 318 6.44 -6.36 18.10
CA LYS A 318 6.78 -5.34 19.10
C LYS A 318 8.29 -5.26 19.39
N ALA A 319 9.10 -5.20 18.33
CA ALA A 319 10.57 -5.16 18.43
C ALA A 319 11.16 -3.73 18.36
N LEU A 320 10.35 -2.74 17.93
CA LEU A 320 10.81 -1.37 17.72
C LEU A 320 10.64 -0.52 19.00
N LYS A 321 11.45 0.52 19.15
CA LYS A 321 11.30 1.54 20.22
C LYS A 321 10.42 2.69 19.76
N PHE A 322 10.53 3.06 18.49
CA PHE A 322 9.64 4.02 17.83
C PHE A 322 9.24 3.46 16.48
N THR A 323 8.03 3.72 16.04
CA THR A 323 7.58 3.46 14.68
C THR A 323 7.66 4.72 13.84
N SER A 324 7.79 4.56 12.52
CA SER A 324 7.54 5.60 11.54
C SER A 324 6.41 5.13 10.61
N PRO A 325 5.73 6.04 9.91
CA PRO A 325 4.47 5.68 9.24
C PRO A 325 4.53 4.52 8.26
N GLY A 326 5.62 4.40 7.50
CA GLY A 326 5.71 3.46 6.39
C GLY A 326 5.48 2.00 6.79
N VAL A 327 4.61 1.31 6.05
CA VAL A 327 4.37 -0.14 6.11
C VAL A 327 3.99 -0.67 4.74
N ALA A 328 4.40 -1.89 4.42
CA ALA A 328 3.96 -2.61 3.23
C ALA A 328 3.92 -4.12 3.50
N LEU A 329 3.08 -4.83 2.74
CA LEU A 329 2.93 -6.29 2.73
C LEU A 329 3.42 -6.88 1.42
N GLY A 330 4.07 -8.04 1.46
CA GLY A 330 4.46 -8.81 0.28
C GLY A 330 5.29 -10.04 0.68
N ASP A 331 5.30 -11.04 -0.17
CA ASP A 331 6.15 -12.23 -0.01
C ASP A 331 7.60 -11.87 -0.41
N LEU A 332 8.43 -11.59 0.59
CA LEU A 332 9.79 -11.10 0.37
C LEU A 332 10.82 -12.22 0.19
N ASP A 333 10.55 -13.42 0.64
CA ASP A 333 11.48 -14.56 0.50
C ASP A 333 11.01 -15.64 -0.48
N GLY A 334 9.79 -15.52 -0.98
CA GLY A 334 9.24 -16.45 -1.98
C GLY A 334 8.67 -17.72 -1.35
N ASP A 335 8.31 -17.68 -0.05
CA ASP A 335 7.75 -18.85 0.64
C ASP A 335 6.21 -18.96 0.54
N GLY A 336 5.58 -17.98 -0.12
CA GLY A 336 4.13 -17.91 -0.33
C GLY A 336 3.37 -17.27 0.82
N ASN A 337 4.04 -16.82 1.88
CA ASN A 337 3.42 -16.10 2.98
C ASN A 337 3.72 -14.61 2.87
N LEU A 338 2.78 -13.77 3.30
CA LEU A 338 3.00 -12.33 3.32
C LEU A 338 3.90 -11.93 4.49
N ASP A 339 4.90 -11.11 4.18
CA ASP A 339 5.80 -10.46 5.12
C ASP A 339 5.42 -8.99 5.30
N ILE A 340 5.91 -8.38 6.38
CA ILE A 340 5.77 -6.95 6.63
C ILE A 340 7.14 -6.27 6.50
N VAL A 341 7.19 -5.18 5.74
CA VAL A 341 8.26 -4.18 5.84
C VAL A 341 7.72 -2.96 6.56
N ALA A 342 8.39 -2.54 7.62
CA ALA A 342 7.97 -1.38 8.40
C ALA A 342 9.12 -0.42 8.66
N GLY A 343 8.81 0.87 8.65
CA GLY A 343 9.72 1.90 9.11
C GLY A 343 9.72 2.02 10.64
N GLY A 344 10.89 2.31 11.23
CA GLY A 344 10.97 2.49 12.69
C GLY A 344 12.38 2.76 13.20
N ASN A 345 12.51 2.73 14.53
CA ASN A 345 13.78 2.88 15.22
C ASN A 345 13.87 1.83 16.34
N ILE A 346 14.96 1.07 16.36
CA ILE A 346 15.19 -0.01 17.32
C ILE A 346 16.06 0.42 18.50
N THR A 347 16.83 1.53 18.37
CA THR A 347 17.81 1.94 19.38
C THR A 347 17.19 2.70 20.54
N GLY A 348 16.01 3.29 20.37
CA GLY A 348 15.39 4.19 21.33
C GLY A 348 15.96 5.61 21.32
N ASN A 349 16.98 5.89 20.51
CA ASN A 349 17.54 7.21 20.32
C ASN A 349 17.15 7.76 18.96
N ILE A 350 16.29 8.77 18.92
CA ILE A 350 15.81 9.37 17.67
C ILE A 350 16.92 10.03 16.84
N ARG A 351 18.07 10.36 17.46
CA ARG A 351 19.23 10.93 16.77
C ARG A 351 19.95 9.91 15.88
N ASP A 352 19.75 8.61 16.14
CA ASP A 352 20.30 7.53 15.30
C ASP A 352 19.52 7.42 13.98
N GLY A 353 18.41 8.15 13.84
CA GLY A 353 17.51 8.09 12.69
C GLY A 353 16.59 6.88 12.74
N TYR A 354 15.97 6.60 11.62
CA TYR A 354 15.07 5.48 11.40
C TYR A 354 15.72 4.44 10.49
N GLY A 355 15.09 3.27 10.43
CA GLY A 355 15.49 2.16 9.58
C GLY A 355 14.28 1.50 8.93
N LEU A 356 14.56 0.44 8.17
CA LEU A 356 13.60 -0.48 7.58
C LEU A 356 13.73 -1.83 8.27
N PHE A 357 12.61 -2.41 8.64
CA PHE A 357 12.56 -3.68 9.37
C PHE A 357 11.66 -4.66 8.63
N TRP A 358 12.20 -5.82 8.31
CA TRP A 358 11.48 -6.91 7.71
C TRP A 358 11.04 -7.90 8.79
N PHE A 359 9.74 -8.08 8.92
CA PHE A 359 9.11 -9.09 9.76
C PHE A 359 8.57 -10.20 8.86
N ARG A 360 9.19 -11.37 8.95
CA ARG A 360 8.77 -12.55 8.20
C ARG A 360 7.48 -13.11 8.79
N GLY A 361 6.48 -13.34 7.94
CA GLY A 361 5.24 -14.01 8.28
C GLY A 361 5.39 -15.54 8.29
N ASP A 362 4.58 -16.21 9.07
CA ASP A 362 4.51 -17.67 9.12
C ASP A 362 3.25 -18.24 8.42
N GLY A 363 2.48 -17.38 7.76
CA GLY A 363 1.21 -17.73 7.13
C GLY A 363 0.12 -18.15 8.12
N LYS A 364 0.28 -17.85 9.41
CA LYS A 364 -0.68 -18.14 10.49
C LYS A 364 -0.90 -16.93 11.40
N GLY A 365 -0.44 -15.75 10.97
CA GLY A 365 -0.51 -14.51 11.73
C GLY A 365 0.60 -14.35 12.79
N GLY A 366 1.64 -15.18 12.78
CA GLY A 366 2.85 -15.05 13.60
C GLY A 366 3.98 -14.37 12.83
N TRP A 367 4.82 -13.61 13.54
CA TRP A 367 5.83 -12.76 12.93
C TRP A 367 7.20 -12.90 13.58
N ARG A 368 8.26 -12.78 12.78
CA ARG A 368 9.63 -12.79 13.27
C ARG A 368 10.48 -11.74 12.58
N LEU A 369 11.14 -10.86 13.35
CA LEU A 369 12.10 -9.90 12.82
C LEU A 369 13.28 -10.62 12.16
N VAL A 370 13.61 -10.23 10.94
CA VAL A 370 14.79 -10.70 10.19
C VAL A 370 15.95 -9.77 10.50
N GLU A 371 16.85 -10.19 11.39
CA GLU A 371 17.94 -9.34 11.90
C GLU A 371 19.02 -9.07 10.83
N GLU A 372 19.34 -10.04 9.98
CA GLU A 372 20.36 -9.95 8.93
C GLU A 372 19.75 -9.71 7.54
N SER A 373 18.75 -8.84 7.46
CA SER A 373 18.05 -8.55 6.20
C SER A 373 18.87 -7.75 5.19
N GLY A 374 19.97 -7.11 5.61
CA GLY A 374 20.73 -6.15 4.81
C GLY A 374 20.09 -4.76 4.73
N LEU A 375 18.87 -4.60 5.27
CA LEU A 375 18.20 -3.30 5.35
C LEU A 375 18.84 -2.41 6.42
N PRO A 376 18.85 -1.08 6.23
CA PRO A 376 19.40 -0.17 7.24
C PRO A 376 18.54 -0.16 8.48
N THR A 377 19.11 -0.43 9.65
CA THR A 377 18.41 -0.37 10.93
C THR A 377 18.41 1.02 11.57
N ARG A 378 19.14 1.98 10.95
CA ARG A 378 19.30 3.38 11.40
C ARG A 378 19.81 4.26 10.26
N GLY A 379 19.86 5.57 10.48
CA GLY A 379 20.47 6.53 9.56
C GLY A 379 19.53 7.09 8.48
N LEU A 380 18.34 6.53 8.31
CA LEU A 380 17.33 7.11 7.47
C LEU A 380 16.61 8.27 8.18
N SER A 381 16.07 9.18 7.41
CA SER A 381 15.05 10.11 7.88
C SER A 381 13.75 9.36 8.22
N VAL A 382 12.72 10.04 8.71
CA VAL A 382 11.42 9.41 8.95
C VAL A 382 10.94 8.71 7.68
N VAL A 383 10.69 7.41 7.75
CA VAL A 383 10.15 6.63 6.64
C VAL A 383 8.63 6.81 6.61
N HIS A 384 8.15 7.60 5.67
CA HIS A 384 6.74 7.95 5.60
C HIS A 384 5.89 6.92 4.87
N SER A 385 6.44 6.33 3.82
CA SER A 385 5.75 5.31 3.01
C SER A 385 6.73 4.27 2.50
N ILE A 386 6.21 3.08 2.25
CA ILE A 386 6.93 1.95 1.67
C ILE A 386 6.02 1.34 0.61
N ALA A 387 6.58 1.08 -0.57
CA ALA A 387 5.96 0.25 -1.59
C ALA A 387 6.83 -0.97 -1.88
N LEU A 388 6.20 -2.05 -2.31
CA LEU A 388 6.86 -3.27 -2.77
C LEU A 388 6.46 -3.50 -4.22
N ALA A 389 7.43 -3.77 -5.08
CA ALA A 389 7.18 -4.05 -6.48
C ALA A 389 8.30 -4.89 -7.10
N ASP A 390 7.96 -5.70 -8.06
CA ASP A 390 8.93 -6.38 -8.93
C ASP A 390 9.30 -5.44 -10.09
N LEU A 391 10.29 -4.57 -9.86
CA LEU A 391 10.72 -3.57 -10.82
C LEU A 391 11.55 -4.15 -11.97
N GLU A 392 12.08 -5.35 -11.81
CA GLU A 392 12.96 -6.00 -12.77
C GLU A 392 12.24 -7.15 -13.53
N GLY A 393 11.00 -7.50 -13.14
CA GLY A 393 10.21 -8.57 -13.77
C GLY A 393 10.76 -9.97 -13.51
N ASP A 394 11.53 -10.15 -12.42
CA ASP A 394 12.19 -11.42 -12.09
C ASP A 394 11.47 -12.22 -10.98
N GLY A 395 10.30 -11.74 -10.54
CA GLY A 395 9.49 -12.34 -9.48
C GLY A 395 9.95 -11.96 -8.07
N ARG A 396 10.91 -11.05 -7.92
CA ARG A 396 11.45 -10.61 -6.62
C ARG A 396 11.02 -9.20 -6.31
N LEU A 397 10.48 -9.00 -5.11
CA LEU A 397 10.04 -7.68 -4.69
C LEU A 397 11.22 -6.81 -4.27
N GLN A 398 11.30 -5.63 -4.85
CA GLN A 398 12.13 -4.53 -4.39
C GLN A 398 11.35 -3.72 -3.36
N ILE A 399 12.07 -3.11 -2.41
CA ILE A 399 11.51 -2.24 -1.39
C ILE A 399 11.79 -0.80 -1.80
N ILE A 400 10.73 -0.01 -1.98
CA ILE A 400 10.79 1.41 -2.33
C ILE A 400 10.38 2.20 -1.08
N ALA A 401 11.34 2.83 -0.42
CA ALA A 401 11.11 3.58 0.81
C ALA A 401 11.19 5.09 0.56
N LEU A 402 10.12 5.79 0.94
CA LEU A 402 10.03 7.24 0.87
C LEU A 402 10.30 7.83 2.24
N SER A 403 11.29 8.69 2.32
CA SER A 403 11.69 9.29 3.59
C SER A 403 11.71 10.82 3.52
N GLY A 404 11.51 11.48 4.65
CA GLY A 404 11.55 12.92 4.71
C GLY A 404 11.37 13.48 6.11
N SER A 405 12.22 14.44 6.47
CA SER A 405 12.06 15.54 7.41
C SER A 405 13.14 16.53 7.11
N ARG A 406 13.75 16.89 6.23
CA ARG A 406 14.90 17.67 5.75
C ARG A 406 15.97 16.75 5.14
N GLY A 407 16.00 16.73 3.83
CA GLY A 407 16.98 15.94 3.09
C GLY A 407 16.59 14.47 2.93
N GLY A 408 15.29 14.17 2.85
CA GLY A 408 14.80 12.84 2.52
C GLY A 408 15.04 12.44 1.08
N SER A 409 14.72 11.20 0.76
CA SER A 409 14.90 10.60 -0.55
C SER A 409 13.93 9.47 -0.78
N ILE A 410 13.82 9.05 -2.02
CA ILE A 410 13.26 7.76 -2.40
C ILE A 410 14.44 6.80 -2.55
N THR A 411 14.44 5.72 -1.81
CA THR A 411 15.48 4.69 -1.88
C THR A 411 14.90 3.37 -2.33
N VAL A 412 15.59 2.69 -3.25
CA VAL A 412 15.20 1.37 -3.73
C VAL A 412 16.21 0.35 -3.22
N TRP A 413 15.70 -0.71 -2.61
CA TRP A 413 16.46 -1.81 -2.04
C TRP A 413 16.12 -3.09 -2.79
N LYS A 414 17.13 -3.82 -3.24
CA LYS A 414 16.96 -5.13 -3.90
C LYS A 414 17.82 -6.20 -3.24
N ARG A 415 17.42 -7.44 -3.40
CA ARG A 415 18.13 -8.64 -2.94
C ARG A 415 19.04 -9.25 -4.01
#